data_130dea3b7e1faca265b745e1ebdc14a3
#
_entry.id   130dea3b7e1faca265b745e1ebdc14a3
#
_cell.length_a   1.000
_cell.length_b   1.000
_cell.length_c   1.000
_cell.angle_alpha   90.00
_cell.angle_beta   90.00
_cell.angle_gamma   90.00
#
_symmetry.space_group_name_H-M   'P 1'
#
loop_
_entity.id
_entity.type
_entity.pdbx_description
1 polymer ?
#
loop_
_entity_poly.entity_id
_entity_poly.type
_entity_poly.pdbx_seq_one_letter_code
_entity_poly.pdbx_strand_id
1 'polypeptide(L)'
;MGLVILGLQLRGGLPFSTSSDQRVSSIGGTPTATAFQPLESTPTYYPTNYPTPTPTLTPTPDHVVPVSNTMGVDPIVQPDHQINIMILGSDLKYKGSIGRTDSIILLTINTEEGTVNVTSFPRDLYVYIPRWTDQRINTAFAHGGFPLFQETMLHNFGFKPDYYLLVNLWTFEYIVNDLGGIYVDVPRTVCDDKWGGGLTHCVYPGRQHFYGREALWFVRSRITTNDFDRNYRQQLVLNSILDRLISLESITRIPQLYDTYVRNVTTNLDMATLISLSPTAAKLTDKSRINQYFITESMITDWIAPSGAQVLLPNFIMIRNMLNTALNSP
;
A
#
# COMPACT_ATOMS: atom_id res chain seq x y z
N MET A 1 43.61 1.84 -37.82
CA MET A 1 44.25 0.55 -37.99
C MET A 1 43.39 -0.45 -37.27
N GLY A 2 42.56 -1.24 -37.81
CA GLY A 2 42.35 -2.06 -38.97
C GLY A 2 41.40 -3.14 -38.45
N LEU A 3 40.21 -3.13 -38.89
CA LEU A 3 39.48 -4.08 -39.75
C LEU A 3 39.87 -5.55 -39.58
N VAL A 4 38.90 -6.43 -39.25
CA VAL A 4 38.56 -7.62 -40.07
C VAL A 4 37.13 -8.09 -39.78
N ILE A 5 36.33 -8.11 -40.82
CA ILE A 5 35.02 -8.73 -41.02
C ILE A 5 35.26 -10.21 -41.37
N LEU A 6 34.48 -11.13 -40.83
CA LEU A 6 34.14 -12.35 -41.58
C LEU A 6 32.77 -12.89 -41.15
N GLY A 7 31.84 -12.87 -42.06
CA GLY A 7 30.56 -13.54 -41.95
C GLY A 7 30.67 -15.01 -42.36
N LEU A 8 29.74 -15.81 -41.87
CA LEU A 8 29.38 -17.09 -42.51
C LEU A 8 27.87 -17.31 -42.34
N GLN A 9 27.20 -17.26 -43.47
CA GLN A 9 25.84 -17.81 -43.62
C GLN A 9 25.94 -19.33 -43.76
N LEU A 10 25.08 -20.05 -43.07
CA LEU A 10 24.70 -21.41 -43.48
C LEU A 10 23.18 -21.55 -43.38
N ARG A 11 22.58 -21.69 -44.55
CA ARG A 11 21.24 -22.20 -44.80
C ARG A 11 21.19 -23.68 -44.45
N GLY A 12 20.14 -24.11 -43.75
CA GLY A 12 19.78 -25.50 -43.57
C GLY A 12 18.25 -25.62 -43.53
N GLY A 13 17.66 -25.91 -44.68
CA GLY A 13 16.25 -26.22 -44.81
C GLY A 13 15.95 -27.60 -44.25
N LEU A 14 14.79 -27.73 -43.57
CA LEU A 14 14.23 -29.02 -43.18
C LEU A 14 13.22 -29.49 -44.22
N PRO A 15 13.24 -30.80 -44.59
CA PRO A 15 12.28 -31.33 -45.54
C PRO A 15 10.96 -31.72 -44.87
N PHE A 16 9.90 -31.40 -45.54
CA PHE A 16 8.56 -31.99 -45.32
C PHE A 16 8.62 -33.49 -45.67
N SER A 17 8.16 -34.35 -44.79
CA SER A 17 7.85 -35.73 -45.13
C SER A 17 6.35 -35.95 -45.11
N THR A 18 5.80 -36.15 -46.27
CA THR A 18 4.49 -36.75 -46.52
C THR A 18 4.62 -38.26 -46.48
N SER A 19 3.79 -38.93 -45.73
CA SER A 19 3.38 -40.33 -45.93
C SER A 19 2.23 -40.59 -44.98
N SER A 20 1.28 -41.34 -45.25
CA SER A 20 0.78 -42.23 -46.31
C SER A 20 -0.62 -42.69 -45.88
N ASP A 21 -1.47 -42.78 -46.84
CA ASP A 21 -2.78 -43.45 -46.78
C ASP A 21 -2.71 -44.78 -46.04
N GLN A 22 -3.56 -45.00 -45.06
CA GLN A 22 -4.07 -46.32 -44.73
C GLN A 22 -5.58 -46.33 -44.83
N ARG A 23 -6.05 -47.00 -45.87
CA ARG A 23 -7.43 -47.44 -46.06
C ARG A 23 -7.74 -48.42 -44.93
N VAL A 24 -8.76 -48.08 -44.16
CA VAL A 24 -9.46 -49.04 -43.29
C VAL A 24 -10.80 -49.37 -43.94
N SER A 25 -10.96 -50.64 -44.22
CA SER A 25 -12.12 -51.27 -44.84
C SER A 25 -13.41 -50.96 -44.10
N SER A 26 -14.42 -50.57 -44.85
CA SER A 26 -15.80 -50.46 -44.40
C SER A 26 -16.39 -51.85 -44.06
N ILE A 27 -16.67 -52.05 -42.80
CA ILE A 27 -17.62 -53.10 -42.38
C ILE A 27 -19.00 -52.45 -42.28
N GLY A 28 -19.85 -52.76 -43.23
CA GLY A 28 -21.25 -52.34 -43.24
C GLY A 28 -22.00 -53.03 -42.09
N GLY A 29 -22.35 -52.23 -41.08
CA GLY A 29 -23.37 -52.60 -40.11
C GLY A 29 -24.53 -51.65 -40.28
N THR A 30 -25.68 -52.18 -40.70
CA THR A 30 -26.94 -51.44 -40.78
C THR A 30 -27.37 -51.07 -39.38
N PRO A 31 -27.65 -49.82 -39.04
CA PRO A 31 -28.16 -49.48 -37.73
C PRO A 31 -29.61 -49.99 -37.66
N THR A 32 -29.85 -50.93 -36.74
CA THR A 32 -31.19 -51.36 -36.36
C THR A 32 -31.83 -50.19 -35.57
N ALA A 33 -32.91 -49.64 -36.12
CA ALA A 33 -33.70 -48.64 -35.41
C ALA A 33 -34.34 -49.27 -34.18
N THR A 34 -33.90 -48.92 -33.00
CA THR A 34 -34.53 -49.28 -31.73
C THR A 34 -35.83 -48.48 -31.63
N ALA A 35 -36.97 -49.17 -31.52
CA ALA A 35 -38.25 -48.52 -31.37
C ALA A 35 -38.25 -47.66 -30.10
N PHE A 36 -38.65 -46.40 -30.26
CA PHE A 36 -38.82 -45.48 -29.16
C PHE A 36 -39.94 -45.96 -28.27
N GLN A 37 -39.63 -46.50 -27.08
CA GLN A 37 -40.63 -46.78 -26.07
C GLN A 37 -40.94 -45.50 -25.30
N PRO A 38 -42.20 -45.05 -25.23
CA PRO A 38 -42.56 -43.93 -24.37
C PRO A 38 -42.26 -44.29 -22.92
N LEU A 39 -41.48 -43.43 -22.25
CA LEU A 39 -41.30 -43.53 -20.81
C LEU A 39 -42.66 -43.38 -20.12
N GLU A 40 -42.95 -44.25 -19.16
CA GLU A 40 -44.11 -44.11 -18.28
C GLU A 40 -44.10 -42.71 -17.63
N SER A 41 -45.27 -42.07 -17.63
CA SER A 41 -45.43 -40.73 -17.06
C SER A 41 -45.08 -40.77 -15.56
N THR A 42 -44.02 -40.08 -15.19
CA THR A 42 -43.66 -39.85 -13.78
C THR A 42 -44.82 -39.08 -13.12
N PRO A 43 -45.27 -39.48 -11.93
CA PRO A 43 -46.34 -38.77 -11.25
C PRO A 43 -45.92 -37.34 -10.97
N THR A 44 -46.71 -36.39 -11.51
CA THR A 44 -46.51 -34.96 -11.26
C THR A 44 -46.73 -34.70 -9.77
N TYR A 45 -45.66 -34.35 -9.08
CA TYR A 45 -45.74 -33.91 -7.71
C TYR A 45 -46.51 -32.59 -7.67
N TYR A 46 -47.68 -32.58 -7.06
CA TYR A 46 -48.38 -31.35 -6.78
C TYR A 46 -47.59 -30.55 -5.77
N PRO A 47 -47.29 -29.27 -6.04
CA PRO A 47 -46.60 -28.47 -5.05
C PRO A 47 -47.46 -28.36 -3.80
N THR A 48 -47.02 -28.93 -2.72
CA THR A 48 -47.58 -28.69 -1.39
C THR A 48 -47.35 -27.22 -1.10
N ASN A 49 -48.40 -26.45 -0.83
CA ASN A 49 -48.30 -25.06 -0.40
C ASN A 49 -47.60 -25.02 0.95
N TYR A 50 -46.29 -25.05 0.96
CA TYR A 50 -45.56 -24.64 2.15
C TYR A 50 -45.79 -23.14 2.36
N PRO A 51 -46.15 -22.69 3.57
CA PRO A 51 -46.24 -21.28 3.85
C PRO A 51 -44.88 -20.68 3.52
N THR A 52 -44.84 -19.74 2.59
CA THR A 52 -43.64 -18.95 2.29
C THR A 52 -43.19 -18.34 3.61
N PRO A 53 -41.92 -18.55 4.06
CA PRO A 53 -41.44 -17.92 5.28
C PRO A 53 -41.66 -16.42 5.11
N THR A 54 -42.44 -15.85 6.01
CA THR A 54 -42.60 -14.39 6.10
C THR A 54 -41.17 -13.82 6.25
N PRO A 55 -40.75 -12.86 5.40
CA PRO A 55 -39.44 -12.26 5.55
C PRO A 55 -39.37 -11.67 6.97
N THR A 56 -38.59 -12.28 7.83
CA THR A 56 -38.21 -11.68 9.10
C THR A 56 -37.51 -10.40 8.75
N LEU A 57 -38.05 -9.26 9.19
CA LEU A 57 -37.38 -7.97 9.05
C LEU A 57 -36.02 -8.12 9.75
N THR A 58 -34.98 -8.34 8.97
CA THR A 58 -33.61 -8.20 9.47
C THR A 58 -33.53 -6.76 9.99
N PRO A 59 -33.16 -6.53 11.27
CA PRO A 59 -33.00 -5.19 11.77
C PRO A 59 -32.03 -4.49 10.83
N THR A 60 -32.49 -3.41 10.21
CA THR A 60 -31.62 -2.53 9.43
C THR A 60 -30.53 -2.11 10.38
N PRO A 61 -29.25 -2.39 10.10
CA PRO A 61 -28.17 -1.93 10.97
C PRO A 61 -28.36 -0.42 11.16
N ASP A 62 -28.25 0.04 12.39
CA ASP A 62 -28.35 1.46 12.73
C ASP A 62 -27.51 2.22 11.71
N HIS A 63 -28.17 3.06 10.92
CA HIS A 63 -27.52 3.80 9.84
C HIS A 63 -26.64 4.86 10.51
N VAL A 64 -25.40 4.52 10.80
CA VAL A 64 -24.40 5.47 11.29
C VAL A 64 -24.25 6.54 10.21
N VAL A 65 -24.88 7.67 10.41
CA VAL A 65 -24.68 8.84 9.55
C VAL A 65 -23.38 9.48 10.02
N PRO A 66 -22.34 9.51 9.18
CA PRO A 66 -21.10 10.16 9.55
C PRO A 66 -21.40 11.64 9.82
N VAL A 67 -21.01 12.11 11.00
CA VAL A 67 -21.05 13.54 11.29
C VAL A 67 -19.90 14.16 10.52
N SER A 68 -20.23 14.87 9.44
CA SER A 68 -19.23 15.65 8.70
C SER A 68 -18.63 16.69 9.65
N ASN A 69 -17.30 16.61 9.85
CA ASN A 69 -16.59 17.57 10.71
C ASN A 69 -16.31 18.88 9.94
N THR A 70 -17.37 19.55 9.49
CA THR A 70 -17.24 20.78 8.69
C THR A 70 -16.68 21.96 9.47
N MET A 71 -16.74 21.94 10.81
CA MET A 71 -16.26 23.04 11.66
C MET A 71 -14.76 22.94 12.00
N GLY A 72 -14.14 21.77 11.73
CA GLY A 72 -12.77 21.53 12.11
C GLY A 72 -12.58 21.25 13.61
N VAL A 73 -11.34 21.05 14.00
CA VAL A 73 -10.94 20.81 15.40
C VAL A 73 -9.88 21.83 15.82
N ASP A 74 -9.80 22.11 17.12
CA ASP A 74 -8.77 23.00 17.65
C ASP A 74 -7.36 22.42 17.37
N PRO A 75 -6.37 23.25 17.08
CA PRO A 75 -5.00 22.81 16.88
C PRO A 75 -4.44 22.10 18.12
N ILE A 76 -3.66 21.05 17.89
CA ILE A 76 -2.84 20.41 18.93
C ILE A 76 -1.62 21.31 19.17
N VAL A 77 -1.42 21.69 20.42
CA VAL A 77 -0.21 22.42 20.82
C VAL A 77 0.98 21.45 20.71
N GLN A 78 2.04 21.87 20.03
CA GLN A 78 3.22 21.08 19.77
C GLN A 78 4.46 21.78 20.35
N PRO A 79 5.50 21.02 20.73
CA PRO A 79 6.79 21.59 21.15
C PRO A 79 7.48 22.41 20.04
N ASP A 80 8.19 23.47 20.40
CA ASP A 80 8.84 24.39 19.47
C ASP A 80 9.95 23.72 18.61
N HIS A 81 10.55 22.61 19.10
CA HIS A 81 11.66 21.92 18.45
C HIS A 81 11.21 20.66 17.70
N GLN A 82 9.98 20.68 17.19
CA GLN A 82 9.39 19.55 16.49
C GLN A 82 9.29 19.81 15.00
N ILE A 83 9.61 18.79 14.22
CA ILE A 83 9.46 18.79 12.76
C ILE A 83 8.56 17.63 12.35
N ASN A 84 7.50 17.93 11.61
CA ASN A 84 6.52 16.96 11.13
C ASN A 84 6.70 16.73 9.63
N ILE A 85 7.15 15.53 9.26
CA ILE A 85 7.36 15.16 7.86
C ILE A 85 6.34 14.09 7.46
N MET A 86 5.54 14.36 6.43
CA MET A 86 4.61 13.39 5.89
C MET A 86 5.23 12.56 4.77
N ILE A 87 5.36 11.26 4.95
CA ILE A 87 5.77 10.32 3.92
C ILE A 87 4.52 9.82 3.21
N LEU A 88 4.44 10.09 1.91
CA LEU A 88 3.30 9.75 1.06
C LEU A 88 3.76 8.78 -0.03
N GLY A 89 3.22 7.57 -0.01
CA GLY A 89 3.46 6.56 -1.04
C GLY A 89 2.39 6.63 -2.13
N SER A 90 2.78 6.85 -3.38
CA SER A 90 1.85 6.92 -4.52
C SER A 90 2.03 5.72 -5.45
N ASP A 91 0.92 5.22 -6.01
CA ASP A 91 0.90 4.16 -7.02
C ASP A 91 1.30 4.63 -8.43
N LEU A 92 1.54 5.92 -8.61
CA LEU A 92 1.89 6.50 -9.89
C LEU A 92 3.30 6.11 -10.34
N LYS A 93 3.44 5.93 -11.66
CA LYS A 93 4.70 5.49 -12.27
C LYS A 93 5.70 6.61 -12.53
N TYR A 94 5.26 7.88 -12.59
CA TYR A 94 6.12 8.98 -13.01
C TYR A 94 6.17 10.10 -11.97
N LYS A 95 7.34 10.73 -11.83
CA LYS A 95 7.53 11.94 -11.02
C LYS A 95 6.63 13.07 -11.54
N GLY A 96 5.98 13.77 -10.61
CA GLY A 96 5.10 14.91 -10.96
C GLY A 96 3.67 14.54 -11.34
N SER A 97 3.35 13.26 -11.48
CA SER A 97 1.96 12.82 -11.60
C SER A 97 1.26 12.94 -10.24
N ILE A 98 0.04 13.47 -10.23
CA ILE A 98 -0.77 13.61 -9.03
C ILE A 98 -1.69 12.39 -8.94
N GLY A 99 -1.47 11.51 -7.96
CA GLY A 99 -2.24 10.30 -7.74
C GLY A 99 -2.64 10.11 -6.29
N ARG A 100 -3.39 9.05 -6.03
CA ARG A 100 -3.77 8.70 -4.66
C ARG A 100 -2.54 8.30 -3.86
N THR A 101 -2.57 8.66 -2.58
CA THR A 101 -1.51 8.29 -1.64
C THR A 101 -1.93 7.03 -0.88
N ASP A 102 -1.42 5.88 -1.29
CA ASP A 102 -1.78 4.58 -0.72
C ASP A 102 -1.03 4.24 0.57
N SER A 103 0.01 5.00 0.89
CA SER A 103 0.70 4.98 2.18
C SER A 103 0.78 6.40 2.71
N ILE A 104 0.38 6.59 3.96
CA ILE A 104 0.35 7.90 4.64
C ILE A 104 0.98 7.71 6.01
N ILE A 105 2.21 8.18 6.17
CA ILE A 105 2.98 8.02 7.40
C ILE A 105 3.51 9.38 7.83
N LEU A 106 3.27 9.74 9.09
CA LEU A 106 3.82 10.93 9.72
C LEU A 106 5.07 10.54 10.51
N LEU A 107 6.16 11.23 10.26
CA LEU A 107 7.34 11.27 11.12
C LEU A 107 7.31 12.56 11.93
N THR A 108 7.16 12.44 13.24
CA THR A 108 7.28 13.53 14.19
C THR A 108 8.67 13.45 14.82
N ILE A 109 9.52 14.40 14.51
CA ILE A 109 10.93 14.43 14.92
C ILE A 109 11.10 15.51 16.00
N ASN A 110 11.43 15.10 17.21
CA ASN A 110 11.87 16.02 18.25
C ASN A 110 13.38 16.19 18.15
N THR A 111 13.82 17.35 17.70
CA THR A 111 15.26 17.61 17.47
C THR A 111 16.05 17.85 18.74
N GLU A 112 15.40 18.29 19.82
CA GLU A 112 16.03 18.50 21.13
C GLU A 112 16.28 17.17 21.83
N GLU A 113 15.25 16.38 22.00
CA GLU A 113 15.34 15.05 22.63
C GLU A 113 16.02 14.02 21.73
N GLY A 114 15.91 14.17 20.42
CA GLY A 114 16.44 13.24 19.44
C GLY A 114 15.63 11.97 19.36
N THR A 115 14.30 12.11 19.33
CA THR A 115 13.34 11.03 19.21
C THR A 115 12.52 11.15 17.91
N VAL A 116 11.98 10.06 17.46
CA VAL A 116 11.09 10.01 16.28
C VAL A 116 9.86 9.19 16.59
N ASN A 117 8.70 9.79 16.40
CA ASN A 117 7.43 9.13 16.50
C ASN A 117 6.88 8.87 15.08
N VAL A 118 6.60 7.60 14.77
CA VAL A 118 6.10 7.15 13.46
C VAL A 118 4.64 6.84 13.58
N THR A 119 3.78 7.63 12.93
CA THR A 119 2.31 7.43 12.97
C THR A 119 1.77 7.07 11.59
N SER A 120 1.09 5.94 11.47
CA SER A 120 0.47 5.48 10.22
C SER A 120 -1.02 5.80 10.18
N PHE A 121 -1.47 6.36 9.05
CA PHE A 121 -2.87 6.65 8.76
C PHE A 121 -3.40 5.69 7.70
N PRO A 122 -4.53 5.00 7.96
CA PRO A 122 -5.22 4.22 6.94
C PRO A 122 -5.65 5.12 5.78
N ARG A 123 -5.36 4.73 4.56
CA ARG A 123 -5.66 5.51 3.34
C ARG A 123 -7.16 5.71 3.09
N ASP A 124 -7.97 4.79 3.61
CA ASP A 124 -9.42 4.77 3.39
C ASP A 124 -10.21 5.51 4.51
N LEU A 125 -9.51 6.24 5.43
CA LEU A 125 -10.15 7.13 6.39
C LEU A 125 -11.04 8.15 5.67
N TYR A 126 -12.31 8.20 6.08
CA TYR A 126 -13.30 9.12 5.53
C TYR A 126 -13.31 10.42 6.31
N VAL A 127 -12.80 11.47 5.70
CA VAL A 127 -12.54 12.76 6.33
C VAL A 127 -13.08 13.91 5.47
N TYR A 128 -13.35 15.04 6.08
CA TYR A 128 -13.68 16.24 5.33
C TYR A 128 -12.42 16.82 4.66
N ILE A 129 -12.48 17.01 3.36
CA ILE A 129 -11.42 17.68 2.61
C ILE A 129 -11.86 19.12 2.38
N PRO A 130 -11.18 20.13 2.97
CA PRO A 130 -11.55 21.52 2.84
C PRO A 130 -11.77 21.97 1.40
N ARG A 131 -12.78 22.80 1.17
CA ARG A 131 -13.19 23.31 -0.16
C ARG A 131 -13.64 22.23 -1.15
N TRP A 132 -13.83 21.00 -0.68
CA TRP A 132 -14.33 19.91 -1.53
C TRP A 132 -15.48 19.16 -0.87
N THR A 133 -15.24 17.99 -0.25
CA THR A 133 -16.28 17.15 0.36
C THR A 133 -15.67 16.13 1.31
N ASP A 134 -16.53 15.38 2.01
CA ASP A 134 -16.11 14.17 2.71
C ASP A 134 -15.66 13.11 1.72
N GLN A 135 -14.44 12.62 1.89
CA GLN A 135 -13.82 11.62 1.01
C GLN A 135 -12.74 10.81 1.75
N ARG A 136 -12.22 9.78 1.10
CA ARG A 136 -11.03 9.09 1.60
C ARG A 136 -9.86 10.05 1.66
N ILE A 137 -9.12 10.03 2.77
CA ILE A 137 -7.97 10.90 3.00
C ILE A 137 -6.91 10.82 1.88
N ASN A 138 -6.76 9.64 1.25
CA ASN A 138 -5.79 9.42 0.19
C ASN A 138 -6.07 10.20 -1.11
N THR A 139 -7.24 10.82 -1.24
CA THR A 139 -7.60 11.66 -2.39
C THR A 139 -7.22 13.12 -2.19
N ALA A 140 -6.96 13.57 -0.95
CA ALA A 140 -6.68 14.97 -0.63
C ALA A 140 -5.44 15.49 -1.39
N PHE A 141 -4.34 14.72 -1.38
CA PHE A 141 -3.13 15.11 -2.11
C PHE A 141 -3.35 15.12 -3.64
N ALA A 142 -4.10 14.15 -4.16
CA ALA A 142 -4.43 14.08 -5.59
C ALA A 142 -5.26 15.28 -6.06
N HIS A 143 -6.11 15.83 -5.19
CA HIS A 143 -7.04 16.90 -5.52
C HIS A 143 -6.39 18.30 -5.45
N GLY A 144 -5.54 18.56 -4.48
CA GLY A 144 -4.97 19.90 -4.26
C GLY A 144 -3.52 19.91 -3.78
N GLY A 145 -2.77 18.84 -3.99
CA GLY A 145 -1.36 18.73 -3.59
C GLY A 145 -1.15 18.80 -2.08
N PHE A 146 0.09 19.10 -1.70
CA PHE A 146 0.45 19.20 -0.30
C PHE A 146 -0.31 20.29 0.49
N PRO A 147 -0.56 21.48 -0.07
CA PRO A 147 -1.33 22.51 0.65
C PRO A 147 -2.71 22.02 1.10
N LEU A 148 -3.47 21.39 0.21
CA LEU A 148 -4.79 20.85 0.57
C LEU A 148 -4.68 19.66 1.54
N PHE A 149 -3.65 18.84 1.39
CA PHE A 149 -3.38 17.76 2.33
C PHE A 149 -3.07 18.30 3.73
N GLN A 150 -2.24 19.35 3.86
CA GLN A 150 -1.96 20.04 5.13
C GLN A 150 -3.25 20.58 5.78
N GLU A 151 -4.10 21.25 5.00
CA GLU A 151 -5.38 21.77 5.48
C GLU A 151 -6.31 20.64 5.94
N THR A 152 -6.32 19.51 5.21
CA THR A 152 -7.09 18.32 5.57
C THR A 152 -6.62 17.74 6.92
N MET A 153 -5.31 17.66 7.15
CA MET A 153 -4.77 17.19 8.43
C MET A 153 -5.08 18.15 9.57
N LEU A 154 -4.93 19.45 9.35
CA LEU A 154 -5.24 20.46 10.36
C LEU A 154 -6.74 20.45 10.71
N HIS A 155 -7.60 20.40 9.70
CA HIS A 155 -9.04 20.44 9.88
C HIS A 155 -9.58 19.25 10.68
N ASN A 156 -9.14 18.03 10.33
CA ASN A 156 -9.69 16.80 10.91
C ASN A 156 -8.97 16.35 12.18
N PHE A 157 -7.67 16.63 12.28
CA PHE A 157 -6.83 16.07 13.34
C PHE A 157 -6.13 17.11 14.21
N GLY A 158 -6.15 18.39 13.82
CA GLY A 158 -5.61 19.49 14.59
C GLY A 158 -4.10 19.67 14.49
N PHE A 159 -3.44 19.09 13.50
CA PHE A 159 -2.02 19.34 13.26
C PHE A 159 -1.73 19.59 11.76
N LYS A 160 -0.70 20.37 11.50
CA LYS A 160 -0.26 20.69 10.14
C LYS A 160 1.14 20.13 9.93
N PRO A 161 1.35 19.19 8.99
CA PRO A 161 2.70 18.72 8.67
C PRO A 161 3.52 19.85 8.01
N ASP A 162 4.82 19.93 8.34
CA ASP A 162 5.73 20.96 7.83
C ASP A 162 6.25 20.61 6.44
N TYR A 163 6.64 19.35 6.28
CA TYR A 163 7.25 18.83 5.06
C TYR A 163 6.57 17.56 4.59
N TYR A 164 6.84 17.21 3.33
CA TYR A 164 6.40 15.94 2.77
C TYR A 164 7.49 15.31 1.91
N LEU A 165 7.41 13.99 1.79
CA LEU A 165 8.16 13.16 0.85
C LEU A 165 7.14 12.34 0.06
N LEU A 166 6.96 12.66 -1.22
CA LEU A 166 6.13 11.85 -2.11
C LEU A 166 7.01 10.86 -2.86
N VAL A 167 6.80 9.58 -2.57
CA VAL A 167 7.57 8.46 -3.10
C VAL A 167 6.66 7.60 -3.97
N ASN A 168 6.99 7.46 -5.24
CA ASN A 168 6.31 6.51 -6.11
C ASN A 168 6.98 5.12 -6.07
N LEU A 169 6.36 4.13 -6.72
CA LEU A 169 6.84 2.74 -6.70
C LEU A 169 8.28 2.60 -7.24
N TRP A 170 8.62 3.31 -8.30
CA TRP A 170 9.96 3.29 -8.89
C TRP A 170 11.00 3.94 -7.98
N THR A 171 10.66 5.09 -7.43
CA THR A 171 11.50 5.80 -6.47
C THR A 171 11.79 4.94 -5.25
N PHE A 172 10.78 4.25 -4.74
CA PHE A 172 10.94 3.33 -3.60
C PHE A 172 11.94 2.22 -3.93
N GLU A 173 11.78 1.54 -5.08
CA GLU A 173 12.71 0.50 -5.51
C GLU A 173 14.15 1.03 -5.66
N TYR A 174 14.31 2.21 -6.26
CA TYR A 174 15.63 2.86 -6.39
C TYR A 174 16.27 3.17 -5.05
N ILE A 175 15.53 3.80 -4.12
CA ILE A 175 16.05 4.13 -2.79
C ILE A 175 16.56 2.87 -2.08
N VAL A 176 15.75 1.81 -2.05
CA VAL A 176 16.14 0.56 -1.38
C VAL A 176 17.36 -0.09 -2.05
N ASN A 177 17.45 -0.05 -3.38
CA ASN A 177 18.59 -0.60 -4.11
C ASN A 177 19.86 0.22 -3.90
N ASP A 178 19.78 1.56 -3.91
CA ASP A 178 20.92 2.46 -3.66
C ASP A 178 21.49 2.30 -2.25
N LEU A 179 20.62 1.95 -1.28
CA LEU A 179 21.04 1.59 0.08
C LEU A 179 21.75 0.22 0.16
N GLY A 180 21.81 -0.53 -0.96
CA GLY A 180 22.33 -1.90 -1.00
C GLY A 180 21.37 -2.93 -0.42
N GLY A 181 20.07 -2.63 -0.41
CA GLY A 181 19.03 -3.44 0.22
C GLY A 181 18.83 -3.10 1.70
N ILE A 182 17.77 -3.68 2.27
CA ILE A 182 17.36 -3.47 3.67
C ILE A 182 17.17 -4.82 4.37
N TYR A 183 17.38 -4.86 5.67
CA TYR A 183 17.08 -6.01 6.50
C TYR A 183 15.76 -5.79 7.24
N VAL A 184 14.79 -6.67 7.01
CA VAL A 184 13.45 -6.61 7.62
C VAL A 184 13.25 -7.81 8.51
N ASP A 185 12.86 -7.58 9.76
CA ASP A 185 12.46 -8.65 10.67
C ASP A 185 10.99 -9.01 10.41
N VAL A 186 10.78 -10.07 9.62
CA VAL A 186 9.45 -10.55 9.22
C VAL A 186 8.82 -11.29 10.38
N PRO A 187 7.66 -10.85 10.91
CA PRO A 187 7.06 -11.47 12.12
C PRO A 187 6.32 -12.76 11.84
N ARG A 188 5.80 -12.92 10.63
CA ARG A 188 4.99 -14.09 10.21
C ARG A 188 5.10 -14.32 8.70
N THR A 189 4.73 -15.50 8.25
CA THR A 189 4.70 -15.83 6.83
C THR A 189 3.72 -14.92 6.08
N VAL A 190 4.19 -14.35 4.98
CA VAL A 190 3.40 -13.55 4.03
C VAL A 190 3.50 -14.21 2.67
N CYS A 191 2.36 -14.58 2.10
CA CYS A 191 2.28 -15.17 0.77
C CYS A 191 1.37 -14.31 -0.12
N ASP A 192 1.77 -14.13 -1.37
CA ASP A 192 0.97 -13.42 -2.39
C ASP A 192 1.45 -13.82 -3.78
N ASP A 193 0.73 -13.39 -4.81
CA ASP A 193 1.18 -13.56 -6.18
C ASP A 193 2.49 -12.84 -6.44
N LYS A 194 3.44 -13.57 -7.02
CA LYS A 194 4.68 -12.97 -7.45
C LYS A 194 4.45 -12.15 -8.72
N TRP A 195 4.37 -10.84 -8.57
CA TRP A 195 4.29 -9.86 -9.67
C TRP A 195 3.05 -9.98 -10.57
N GLY A 196 1.94 -10.53 -10.07
CA GLY A 196 0.73 -10.72 -10.86
C GLY A 196 0.79 -11.86 -11.88
N GLY A 197 1.78 -12.75 -11.75
CA GLY A 197 2.00 -13.88 -12.67
C GLY A 197 1.36 -15.20 -12.25
N GLY A 198 0.49 -15.21 -11.23
CA GLY A 198 -0.19 -16.41 -10.74
C GLY A 198 0.71 -17.41 -10.00
N LEU A 199 1.98 -17.08 -9.78
CA LEU A 199 2.91 -17.89 -8.98
C LEU A 199 2.93 -17.37 -7.55
N THR A 200 2.51 -18.21 -6.60
CA THR A 200 2.58 -17.89 -5.18
C THR A 200 4.02 -17.73 -4.73
N HIS A 201 4.34 -16.57 -4.16
CA HIS A 201 5.60 -16.30 -3.49
C HIS A 201 5.36 -16.12 -2.00
N CYS A 202 6.21 -16.72 -1.17
CA CYS A 202 6.11 -16.62 0.29
C CYS A 202 7.43 -16.10 0.87
N VAL A 203 7.31 -15.20 1.83
CA VAL A 203 8.39 -14.78 2.72
C VAL A 203 8.11 -15.32 4.12
N TYR A 204 9.10 -15.94 4.73
CA TYR A 204 8.97 -16.61 6.02
C TYR A 204 9.47 -15.72 7.18
N PRO A 205 9.05 -16.03 8.42
CA PRO A 205 9.48 -15.29 9.61
C PRO A 205 11.00 -15.27 9.79
N GLY A 206 11.49 -14.21 10.40
CA GLY A 206 12.90 -13.97 10.68
C GLY A 206 13.49 -12.80 9.91
N ARG A 207 14.80 -12.59 10.09
CA ARG A 207 15.50 -11.48 9.45
C ARG A 207 15.77 -11.79 7.97
N GLN A 208 15.10 -11.04 7.09
CA GLN A 208 15.17 -11.17 5.64
C GLN A 208 15.91 -9.98 5.03
N HIS A 209 16.71 -10.22 3.99
CA HIS A 209 17.33 -9.16 3.21
C HIS A 209 16.52 -8.93 1.93
N PHE A 210 15.98 -7.72 1.77
CA PHE A 210 15.18 -7.34 0.61
C PHE A 210 15.89 -6.28 -0.24
N TYR A 211 15.92 -6.50 -1.53
CA TYR A 211 16.15 -5.44 -2.50
C TYR A 211 14.83 -4.72 -2.82
N GLY A 212 14.92 -3.60 -3.57
CA GLY A 212 13.79 -2.71 -3.80
C GLY A 212 12.52 -3.40 -4.27
N ARG A 213 12.66 -4.33 -5.23
CA ARG A 213 11.52 -5.07 -5.79
C ARG A 213 10.85 -6.00 -4.78
N GLU A 214 11.63 -6.68 -3.96
CA GLU A 214 11.11 -7.57 -2.92
C GLU A 214 10.50 -6.79 -1.77
N ALA A 215 11.13 -5.70 -1.36
CA ALA A 215 10.59 -4.78 -0.38
C ALA A 215 9.26 -4.19 -0.85
N LEU A 216 9.16 -3.79 -2.14
CA LEU A 216 7.92 -3.28 -2.72
C LEU A 216 6.82 -4.34 -2.73
N TRP A 217 7.14 -5.58 -3.11
CA TRP A 217 6.20 -6.69 -3.05
C TRP A 217 5.71 -6.90 -1.61
N PHE A 218 6.60 -6.93 -0.63
CA PHE A 218 6.27 -7.16 0.78
C PHE A 218 5.29 -6.13 1.35
N VAL A 219 5.47 -4.83 1.04
CA VAL A 219 4.58 -3.75 1.53
C VAL A 219 3.26 -3.66 0.75
N ARG A 220 3.13 -4.34 -0.40
CA ARG A 220 1.92 -4.33 -1.23
C ARG A 220 1.07 -5.59 -1.13
N SER A 221 1.65 -6.70 -0.67
CA SER A 221 0.98 -8.00 -0.57
C SER A 221 -0.31 -7.95 0.26
N ARG A 222 -1.38 -8.62 -0.20
CA ARG A 222 -2.71 -8.54 0.42
C ARG A 222 -3.38 -9.90 0.60
N ILE A 223 -3.03 -10.94 -0.18
CA ILE A 223 -3.80 -12.19 -0.26
C ILE A 223 -3.94 -12.88 1.10
N THR A 224 -2.90 -12.85 1.92
CA THR A 224 -2.89 -13.50 3.24
C THR A 224 -3.10 -12.54 4.42
N THR A 225 -3.44 -11.25 4.14
CA THR A 225 -3.38 -10.20 5.18
C THR A 225 -4.44 -9.11 4.95
N ASN A 226 -4.77 -8.38 6.03
CA ASN A 226 -5.66 -7.22 5.98
C ASN A 226 -4.89 -5.89 5.80
N ASP A 227 -5.60 -4.77 5.70
CA ASP A 227 -5.02 -3.43 5.52
C ASP A 227 -4.19 -2.98 6.74
N PHE A 228 -4.54 -3.40 7.96
CA PHE A 228 -3.76 -3.09 9.16
C PHE A 228 -2.39 -3.78 9.13
N ASP A 229 -2.38 -5.05 8.73
CA ASP A 229 -1.14 -5.80 8.56
C ASP A 229 -0.25 -5.20 7.46
N ARG A 230 -0.85 -4.69 6.40
CA ARG A 230 -0.12 -3.94 5.37
C ARG A 230 0.51 -2.67 5.95
N ASN A 231 -0.23 -1.87 6.71
CA ASN A 231 0.29 -0.67 7.36
C ASN A 231 1.45 -1.01 8.32
N TYR A 232 1.31 -2.08 9.09
CA TYR A 232 2.38 -2.57 9.94
C TYR A 232 3.64 -2.95 9.14
N ARG A 233 3.50 -3.69 8.04
CA ARG A 233 4.63 -4.05 7.16
C ARG A 233 5.27 -2.82 6.50
N GLN A 234 4.50 -1.80 6.16
CA GLN A 234 5.03 -0.52 5.66
C GLN A 234 5.90 0.16 6.73
N GLN A 235 5.51 0.15 7.99
CA GLN A 235 6.34 0.66 9.08
C GLN A 235 7.60 -0.17 9.30
N LEU A 236 7.53 -1.51 9.27
CA LEU A 236 8.71 -2.36 9.37
C LEU A 236 9.75 -2.03 8.30
N VAL A 237 9.30 -1.86 7.06
CA VAL A 237 10.18 -1.51 5.94
C VAL A 237 10.71 -0.09 6.09
N LEU A 238 9.89 0.88 6.51
CA LEU A 238 10.36 2.24 6.78
C LEU A 238 11.45 2.27 7.86
N ASN A 239 11.24 1.56 8.97
CA ASN A 239 12.25 1.45 10.02
C ASN A 239 13.55 0.82 9.50
N SER A 240 13.44 -0.21 8.66
CA SER A 240 14.61 -0.84 8.04
C SER A 240 15.36 0.09 7.09
N ILE A 241 14.64 0.97 6.38
CA ILE A 241 15.22 2.05 5.56
C ILE A 241 15.93 3.06 6.46
N LEU A 242 15.28 3.51 7.54
CA LEU A 242 15.87 4.43 8.51
C LEU A 242 17.14 3.84 9.14
N ASP A 243 17.10 2.56 9.53
CA ASP A 243 18.27 1.85 10.07
C ASP A 243 19.43 1.85 9.10
N ARG A 244 19.13 1.61 7.84
CA ARG A 244 20.17 1.60 6.81
C ARG A 244 20.73 3.00 6.53
N LEU A 245 19.88 4.03 6.55
CA LEU A 245 20.28 5.43 6.41
C LEU A 245 21.16 5.92 7.57
N ILE A 246 20.86 5.48 8.79
CA ILE A 246 21.59 5.86 10.01
C ILE A 246 22.92 5.11 10.11
N SER A 247 23.09 3.97 9.45
CA SER A 247 24.33 3.22 9.49
C SER A 247 25.53 4.08 9.04
N LEU A 248 26.68 3.91 9.70
CA LEU A 248 27.91 4.70 9.41
C LEU A 248 28.34 4.65 7.94
N GLU A 249 28.07 3.54 7.26
CA GLU A 249 28.34 3.40 5.82
C GLU A 249 27.51 4.33 4.95
N SER A 250 26.28 4.66 5.37
CA SER A 250 25.38 5.53 4.61
C SER A 250 25.70 7.01 4.80
N ILE A 251 26.24 7.41 5.95
CA ILE A 251 26.62 8.80 6.21
C ILE A 251 27.68 9.29 5.22
N THR A 252 28.61 8.44 4.84
CA THR A 252 29.64 8.75 3.83
C THR A 252 29.07 8.83 2.41
N ARG A 253 27.88 8.29 2.18
CA ARG A 253 27.19 8.27 0.89
C ARG A 253 26.10 9.35 0.74
N ILE A 254 25.92 10.20 1.75
CA ILE A 254 24.89 11.28 1.70
C ILE A 254 24.93 12.08 0.40
N PRO A 255 26.08 12.51 -0.15
CA PRO A 255 26.09 13.27 -1.40
C PRO A 255 25.52 12.49 -2.60
N GLN A 256 25.80 11.17 -2.67
CA GLN A 256 25.32 10.30 -3.75
C GLN A 256 23.83 9.99 -3.60
N LEU A 257 23.39 9.71 -2.37
CA LEU A 257 21.98 9.49 -2.03
C LEU A 257 21.15 10.75 -2.27
N TYR A 258 21.73 11.93 -2.07
CA TYR A 258 21.08 13.20 -2.33
C TYR A 258 20.75 13.40 -3.81
N ASP A 259 21.62 13.03 -4.72
CA ASP A 259 21.34 13.08 -6.15
C ASP A 259 20.15 12.20 -6.53
N THR A 260 20.08 10.99 -5.98
CA THR A 260 18.95 10.08 -6.15
C THR A 260 17.67 10.66 -5.55
N TYR A 261 17.77 11.24 -4.35
CA TYR A 261 16.68 11.89 -3.67
C TYR A 261 16.11 13.05 -4.49
N VAL A 262 16.92 14.02 -4.91
CA VAL A 262 16.46 15.19 -5.67
C VAL A 262 15.84 14.82 -7.02
N ARG A 263 16.40 13.79 -7.69
CA ARG A 263 15.89 13.35 -9.00
C ARG A 263 14.58 12.60 -8.91
N ASN A 264 14.38 11.82 -7.86
CA ASN A 264 13.31 10.84 -7.80
C ASN A 264 12.20 11.15 -6.79
N VAL A 265 12.50 11.88 -5.71
CA VAL A 265 11.50 12.25 -4.68
C VAL A 265 10.89 13.60 -5.00
N THR A 266 9.57 13.73 -4.85
CA THR A 266 8.90 15.03 -4.87
C THR A 266 8.69 15.50 -3.45
N THR A 267 9.24 16.67 -3.09
CA THR A 267 9.28 17.15 -1.72
C THR A 267 9.45 18.66 -1.65
N ASN A 268 9.07 19.25 -0.53
CA ASN A 268 9.44 20.62 -0.14
C ASN A 268 10.55 20.65 0.92
N LEU A 269 11.12 19.49 1.29
CA LEU A 269 12.20 19.38 2.26
C LEU A 269 13.54 19.72 1.56
N ASP A 270 14.18 20.78 1.98
CA ASP A 270 15.45 21.21 1.41
C ASP A 270 16.68 20.54 2.08
N MET A 271 17.84 20.71 1.45
CA MET A 271 19.09 20.14 1.92
C MET A 271 19.52 20.71 3.28
N ALA A 272 19.26 21.99 3.54
CA ALA A 272 19.67 22.61 4.80
C ALA A 272 18.90 21.98 5.96
N THR A 273 17.59 21.77 5.78
CA THR A 273 16.74 21.07 6.75
C THR A 273 17.20 19.61 6.94
N LEU A 274 17.50 18.88 5.85
CA LEU A 274 18.03 17.51 5.97
C LEU A 274 19.34 17.44 6.75
N ILE A 275 20.27 18.38 6.50
CA ILE A 275 21.53 18.47 7.23
C ILE A 275 21.27 18.79 8.71
N SER A 276 20.34 19.68 9.02
CA SER A 276 20.01 20.04 10.41
C SER A 276 19.43 18.85 11.20
N LEU A 277 18.85 17.86 10.54
CA LEU A 277 18.35 16.63 11.16
C LEU A 277 19.44 15.57 11.41
N SER A 278 20.66 15.74 10.86
CA SER A 278 21.72 14.74 10.97
C SER A 278 22.14 14.43 12.42
N PRO A 279 22.21 15.39 13.37
CA PRO A 279 22.52 15.09 14.77
C PRO A 279 21.43 14.23 15.43
N THR A 280 20.16 14.50 15.10
CA THR A 280 19.02 13.70 15.57
C THR A 280 19.08 12.28 14.99
N ALA A 281 19.35 12.17 13.68
CA ALA A 281 19.50 10.86 13.03
C ALA A 281 20.59 10.00 13.68
N ALA A 282 21.71 10.60 14.11
CA ALA A 282 22.78 9.88 14.81
C ALA A 282 22.33 9.31 16.17
N LYS A 283 21.41 9.97 16.88
CA LYS A 283 20.83 9.46 18.14
C LYS A 283 19.89 8.26 17.93
N LEU A 284 19.31 8.10 16.74
CA LEU A 284 18.35 7.03 16.43
C LEU A 284 19.00 5.64 16.23
N THR A 285 20.32 5.51 16.38
CA THR A 285 20.97 4.21 16.55
C THR A 285 20.44 3.49 17.79
N ASP A 286 20.03 4.23 18.80
CA ASP A 286 19.26 3.74 19.93
C ASP A 286 17.77 3.62 19.54
N LYS A 287 17.32 2.38 19.34
CA LYS A 287 15.95 2.07 18.89
C LYS A 287 14.85 2.47 19.88
N SER A 288 15.19 2.65 21.16
CA SER A 288 14.23 3.12 22.16
C SER A 288 13.76 4.57 21.89
N ARG A 289 14.44 5.29 21.01
CA ARG A 289 14.10 6.65 20.56
C ARG A 289 13.12 6.69 19.38
N ILE A 290 12.68 5.52 18.88
CA ILE A 290 11.73 5.40 17.79
C ILE A 290 10.45 4.76 18.32
N ASN A 291 9.39 5.54 18.40
CA ASN A 291 8.08 5.07 18.84
C ASN A 291 7.14 4.89 17.65
N GLN A 292 6.23 3.92 17.73
CA GLN A 292 5.28 3.60 16.67
C GLN A 292 3.84 3.79 17.15
N TYR A 293 3.05 4.49 16.35
CA TYR A 293 1.64 4.75 16.59
C TYR A 293 0.80 4.29 15.41
N PHE A 294 -0.33 3.66 15.70
CA PHE A 294 -1.23 3.14 14.70
C PHE A 294 -2.67 3.56 15.03
N ILE A 295 -3.41 3.94 14.00
CA ILE A 295 -4.86 3.99 14.10
C ILE A 295 -5.36 2.55 14.06
N THR A 296 -5.89 2.07 15.19
CA THR A 296 -6.34 0.69 15.39
C THR A 296 -7.81 0.50 15.01
N GLU A 297 -8.25 -0.74 14.90
CA GLU A 297 -9.66 -1.09 14.62
C GLU A 297 -10.65 -0.48 15.63
N SER A 298 -10.24 -0.30 16.89
CA SER A 298 -11.08 0.35 17.92
C SER A 298 -11.29 1.85 17.67
N MET A 299 -10.48 2.48 16.82
CA MET A 299 -10.54 3.91 16.51
C MET A 299 -11.31 4.21 15.22
N ILE A 300 -11.87 3.19 14.56
CA ILE A 300 -12.55 3.31 13.28
C ILE A 300 -13.81 2.46 13.24
N THR A 301 -14.67 2.73 12.27
CA THR A 301 -15.84 1.90 11.94
C THR A 301 -15.92 1.73 10.44
N ASP A 302 -16.06 0.48 9.98
CA ASP A 302 -16.29 0.20 8.56
C ASP A 302 -17.64 0.77 8.12
N TRP A 303 -17.66 1.45 6.98
CA TRP A 303 -18.85 2.06 6.44
C TRP A 303 -18.85 2.05 4.90
N ILE A 304 -20.05 2.03 4.33
CA ILE A 304 -20.23 2.17 2.88
C ILE A 304 -20.74 3.58 2.61
N ALA A 305 -19.91 4.37 1.97
CA ALA A 305 -20.26 5.74 1.59
C ALA A 305 -21.43 5.77 0.58
N PRO A 306 -22.15 6.87 0.44
CA PRO A 306 -23.24 7.02 -0.55
C PRO A 306 -22.80 6.73 -1.99
N SER A 307 -21.52 6.86 -2.29
CA SER A 307 -20.91 6.47 -3.57
C SER A 307 -20.73 4.98 -3.78
N GLY A 308 -21.07 4.14 -2.78
CA GLY A 308 -20.80 2.70 -2.76
C GLY A 308 -19.36 2.32 -2.37
N ALA A 309 -18.51 3.28 -2.05
CA ALA A 309 -17.14 3.02 -1.65
C ALA A 309 -17.06 2.55 -0.19
N GLN A 310 -16.33 1.47 0.06
CA GLN A 310 -15.98 1.05 1.42
C GLN A 310 -14.96 2.03 2.00
N VAL A 311 -15.24 2.58 3.17
CA VAL A 311 -14.43 3.59 3.84
C VAL A 311 -14.37 3.30 5.35
N LEU A 312 -13.45 3.98 6.04
CA LEU A 312 -13.26 3.88 7.48
C LEU A 312 -13.70 5.19 8.13
N LEU A 313 -14.78 5.15 8.90
CA LEU A 313 -15.21 6.31 9.69
C LEU A 313 -14.31 6.47 10.91
N PRO A 314 -13.61 7.61 11.06
CA PRO A 314 -12.72 7.85 12.19
C PRO A 314 -13.49 8.19 13.47
N ASN A 315 -13.08 7.61 14.59
CA ASN A 315 -13.38 8.17 15.90
C ASN A 315 -12.37 9.31 16.16
N PHE A 316 -12.75 10.52 15.80
CA PHE A 316 -11.88 11.70 15.88
C PHE A 316 -11.33 11.95 17.29
N ILE A 317 -12.11 11.67 18.35
CA ILE A 317 -11.66 11.85 19.73
C ILE A 317 -10.52 10.89 20.05
N MET A 318 -10.70 9.60 19.78
CA MET A 318 -9.67 8.60 20.07
C MET A 318 -8.40 8.82 19.23
N ILE A 319 -8.56 9.10 17.93
CA ILE A 319 -7.42 9.37 17.03
C ILE A 319 -6.68 10.63 17.49
N ARG A 320 -7.41 11.69 17.85
CA ARG A 320 -6.81 12.93 18.32
C ARG A 320 -6.04 12.74 19.65
N ASN A 321 -6.57 11.95 20.58
CA ASN A 321 -5.87 11.63 21.83
C ASN A 321 -4.57 10.87 21.56
N MET A 322 -4.59 9.89 20.66
CA MET A 322 -3.40 9.18 20.21
C MET A 322 -2.39 10.12 19.54
N LEU A 323 -2.86 10.99 18.64
CA LEU A 323 -2.02 11.99 17.97
C LEU A 323 -1.44 13.00 18.95
N ASN A 324 -2.22 13.47 19.94
CA ASN A 324 -1.69 14.34 20.98
C ASN A 324 -0.54 13.67 21.76
N THR A 325 -0.65 12.36 22.03
CA THR A 325 0.44 11.60 22.62
C THR A 325 1.62 11.53 21.64
N ALA A 326 1.40 11.12 20.38
CA ALA A 326 2.45 10.98 19.38
C ALA A 326 3.20 12.28 19.07
N LEU A 327 2.49 13.43 19.12
CA LEU A 327 3.04 14.75 18.83
C LEU A 327 3.72 15.39 20.06
N ASN A 328 3.46 14.93 21.28
CA ASN A 328 3.98 15.51 22.51
C ASN A 328 4.82 14.54 23.36
N SER A 329 4.96 13.27 22.93
CA SER A 329 5.89 12.34 23.58
C SER A 329 7.33 12.72 23.28
N PRO A 330 8.19 12.66 24.32
CA PRO A 330 9.62 12.94 24.18
C PRO A 330 10.32 11.91 23.28
#